data_e0a1ea637472574d7a8ba13f63821756
#
_entry.id   e0a1ea637472574d7a8ba13f63821756
#
_cell.length_a   1.000
_cell.length_b   1.000
_cell.length_c   1.000
_cell.angle_alpha   90.00
_cell.angle_beta   90.00
_cell.angle_gamma   90.00
#
_symmetry.space_group_name_H-M   'P 1'
#
loop_
_entity.id
_entity.type
_entity.pdbx_description
1 polymer ?
#
loop_
_entity_poly.entity_id
_entity_poly.type
_entity_poly.pdbx_seq_one_letter_code
_entity_poly.pdbx_strand_id
1 'polypeptide(L)'
;MLTVRFDKLPVEPGSMFLDAGAGFGRHAFEAARRGARVVALDYAEEETTVTRATFAAMYEAGEISRENLVAVLRGDATRLPFADNTFDCIVTSEVLEHIQNDVAALSELSRVLKPGGVLAATVPSWFPEKINWMLSDEYHAPFVPGGHVRIYSGTELKAKLRAAGLIVQDEHRAHGLHSPYWWLRCAVGPSREDNKFVNAYKKFLEWDIVSAPALTRTLEKVLAPVLGKSYIVYSQKPGRTS
;
A
#
# COMPACT_ATOMS: atom_id res chain seq x y z
N MET A 1 10.61 1.12 0.91
CA MET A 1 10.09 2.02 1.97
C MET A 1 8.65 1.65 2.30
N LEU A 2 8.30 1.56 3.59
CA LEU A 2 6.94 1.21 4.04
C LEU A 2 6.04 2.44 4.00
N THR A 3 4.79 2.26 3.58
CA THR A 3 3.77 3.30 3.56
C THR A 3 2.94 3.28 4.85
N VAL A 4 2.60 2.06 5.33
CA VAL A 4 1.86 1.90 6.58
C VAL A 4 2.80 1.88 7.79
N ARG A 5 2.31 2.33 8.92
CA ARG A 5 2.97 2.29 10.21
C ARG A 5 2.60 0.99 10.91
N PHE A 6 3.56 0.08 11.04
CA PHE A 6 3.34 -1.22 11.65
C PHE A 6 3.10 -1.17 13.17
N ASP A 7 3.47 -0.08 13.83
CA ASP A 7 3.11 0.17 15.24
C ASP A 7 1.61 0.42 15.45
N LYS A 8 0.84 0.64 14.36
CA LYS A 8 -0.61 0.79 14.36
C LYS A 8 -1.36 -0.46 13.91
N LEU A 9 -0.66 -1.54 13.63
CA LEU A 9 -1.22 -2.80 13.15
C LEU A 9 -1.04 -3.90 14.20
N PRO A 10 -2.03 -4.79 14.41
CA PRO A 10 -1.94 -5.91 15.32
C PRO A 10 -1.10 -7.04 14.68
N VAL A 11 0.16 -6.75 14.34
CA VAL A 11 1.08 -7.70 13.72
C VAL A 11 2.00 -8.26 14.80
N GLU A 12 1.67 -9.47 15.24
CA GLU A 12 2.38 -10.24 16.25
C GLU A 12 2.81 -11.61 15.69
N PRO A 13 3.75 -12.31 16.31
CA PRO A 13 4.10 -13.66 15.91
C PRO A 13 2.88 -14.57 15.82
N GLY A 14 2.69 -15.21 14.66
CA GLY A 14 1.58 -16.12 14.38
C GLY A 14 0.28 -15.45 13.90
N SER A 15 0.13 -14.11 13.96
CA SER A 15 -1.04 -13.43 13.41
C SER A 15 -1.16 -13.63 11.89
N MET A 16 -2.39 -13.83 11.40
CA MET A 16 -2.67 -13.96 9.96
C MET A 16 -2.70 -12.58 9.30
N PHE A 17 -1.78 -12.34 8.38
CA PHE A 17 -1.62 -11.08 7.66
C PHE A 17 -1.91 -11.25 6.17
N LEU A 18 -2.72 -10.37 5.58
CA LEU A 18 -2.94 -10.29 4.15
C LEU A 18 -2.35 -8.98 3.61
N ASP A 19 -1.47 -9.08 2.62
CA ASP A 19 -1.09 -7.97 1.75
C ASP A 19 -1.90 -8.11 0.45
N ALA A 20 -2.96 -7.30 0.31
CA ALA A 20 -3.89 -7.34 -0.82
C ALA A 20 -3.49 -6.27 -1.85
N GLY A 21 -2.97 -6.70 -2.99
CA GLY A 21 -2.21 -5.88 -3.93
C GLY A 21 -0.79 -5.70 -3.43
N ALA A 22 -0.11 -6.83 -3.20
CA ALA A 22 1.21 -6.84 -2.55
C ALA A 22 2.31 -6.20 -3.41
N GLY A 23 2.10 -6.13 -4.74
CA GLY A 23 3.14 -5.73 -5.68
C GLY A 23 4.40 -6.56 -5.44
N PHE A 24 5.54 -5.89 -5.29
CA PHE A 24 6.82 -6.54 -4.96
C PHE A 24 6.99 -6.89 -3.47
N GLY A 25 5.92 -6.97 -2.68
CA GLY A 25 5.89 -7.61 -1.36
C GLY A 25 6.41 -6.79 -0.18
N ARG A 26 6.64 -5.47 -0.30
CA ARG A 26 7.29 -4.65 0.74
C ARG A 26 6.64 -4.74 2.13
N HIS A 27 5.30 -4.74 2.20
CA HIS A 27 4.58 -4.86 3.47
C HIS A 27 4.50 -6.32 3.93
N ALA A 28 4.33 -7.25 3.00
CA ALA A 28 4.35 -8.68 3.25
C ALA A 28 5.68 -9.13 3.90
N PHE A 29 6.82 -8.65 3.38
CA PHE A 29 8.15 -8.96 3.94
C PHE A 29 8.32 -8.41 5.34
N GLU A 30 7.89 -7.19 5.60
CA GLU A 30 7.97 -6.60 6.94
C GLU A 30 7.07 -7.35 7.95
N ALA A 31 5.86 -7.75 7.54
CA ALA A 31 4.99 -8.55 8.38
C ALA A 31 5.62 -9.92 8.73
N ALA A 32 6.27 -10.57 7.76
CA ALA A 32 6.95 -11.83 7.97
C ALA A 32 8.15 -11.68 8.92
N ARG A 33 8.96 -10.62 8.80
CA ARG A 33 10.06 -10.33 9.76
C ARG A 33 9.56 -10.12 11.19
N ARG A 34 8.31 -9.67 11.35
CA ARG A 34 7.67 -9.54 12.66
C ARG A 34 7.04 -10.86 13.18
N GLY A 35 7.21 -11.94 12.44
CA GLY A 35 6.73 -13.26 12.82
C GLY A 35 5.28 -13.55 12.41
N ALA A 36 4.62 -12.68 11.65
CA ALA A 36 3.29 -12.96 11.14
C ALA A 36 3.30 -14.11 10.12
N ARG A 37 2.14 -14.76 9.97
CA ARG A 37 1.84 -15.72 8.91
C ARG A 37 1.22 -14.97 7.73
N VAL A 38 1.98 -14.82 6.65
CA VAL A 38 1.66 -13.89 5.58
C VAL A 38 1.04 -14.59 4.37
N VAL A 39 -0.01 -13.99 3.87
CA VAL A 39 -0.51 -14.20 2.51
C VAL A 39 -0.27 -12.93 1.71
N ALA A 40 0.46 -13.02 0.60
CA ALA A 40 0.62 -11.95 -0.37
C ALA A 40 -0.24 -12.27 -1.60
N LEU A 41 -1.13 -11.35 -1.99
CA LEU A 41 -2.01 -11.50 -3.14
C LEU A 41 -1.83 -10.31 -4.07
N ASP A 42 -1.60 -10.59 -5.36
CA ASP A 42 -1.55 -9.55 -6.39
C ASP A 42 -2.24 -10.03 -7.67
N TYR A 43 -2.70 -9.08 -8.49
CA TYR A 43 -3.31 -9.38 -9.79
C TYR A 43 -2.25 -9.70 -10.85
N ALA A 44 -1.08 -9.08 -10.77
CA ALA A 44 -0.01 -9.21 -11.73
C ALA A 44 0.88 -10.44 -11.43
N GLU A 45 1.18 -11.20 -12.47
CA GLU A 45 1.97 -12.43 -12.36
C GLU A 45 3.45 -12.16 -12.09
N GLU A 46 3.99 -11.09 -12.67
CA GLU A 46 5.38 -10.69 -12.48
C GLU A 46 5.66 -10.40 -11.01
N GLU A 47 4.84 -9.56 -10.38
CA GLU A 47 4.95 -9.18 -8.98
C GLU A 47 4.86 -10.39 -8.05
N THR A 48 3.90 -11.28 -8.28
CA THR A 48 3.77 -12.50 -7.47
C THR A 48 4.97 -13.42 -7.63
N THR A 49 5.56 -13.49 -8.81
CA THR A 49 6.77 -14.31 -9.06
C THR A 49 7.98 -13.75 -8.32
N VAL A 50 8.23 -12.45 -8.43
CA VAL A 50 9.33 -11.76 -7.72
C VAL A 50 9.13 -11.85 -6.21
N THR A 51 7.92 -11.63 -5.73
CA THR A 51 7.59 -11.71 -4.30
C THR A 51 7.84 -13.10 -3.74
N ARG A 52 7.48 -14.16 -4.47
CA ARG A 52 7.76 -15.55 -4.08
C ARG A 52 9.26 -15.84 -4.02
N ALA A 53 10.02 -15.40 -5.02
CA ALA A 53 11.47 -15.57 -5.06
C ALA A 53 12.16 -14.83 -3.90
N THR A 54 11.69 -13.62 -3.57
CA THR A 54 12.22 -12.84 -2.46
C THR A 54 11.94 -13.52 -1.11
N PHE A 55 10.74 -14.06 -0.89
CA PHE A 55 10.44 -14.84 0.32
C PHE A 55 11.35 -16.07 0.45
N ALA A 56 11.64 -16.77 -0.66
CA ALA A 56 12.57 -17.91 -0.64
C ALA A 56 13.99 -17.45 -0.21
N ALA A 57 14.47 -16.36 -0.78
CA ALA A 57 15.77 -15.78 -0.40
C ALA A 57 15.81 -15.34 1.08
N MET A 58 14.75 -14.73 1.59
CA MET A 58 14.64 -14.33 3.01
C MET A 58 14.70 -15.56 3.94
N TYR A 59 14.02 -16.65 3.56
CA TYR A 59 14.07 -17.90 4.30
C TYR A 59 15.47 -18.51 4.31
N GLU A 60 16.15 -18.57 3.15
CA GLU A 60 17.53 -19.05 3.02
C GLU A 60 18.52 -18.21 3.81
N ALA A 61 18.31 -16.88 3.88
CA ALA A 61 19.10 -15.96 4.68
C ALA A 61 18.81 -16.04 6.20
N GLY A 62 17.81 -16.80 6.63
CA GLY A 62 17.39 -16.89 8.03
C GLY A 62 16.66 -15.66 8.57
N GLU A 63 16.20 -14.77 7.70
CA GLU A 63 15.44 -13.58 8.10
C GLU A 63 14.00 -13.92 8.57
N ILE A 64 13.46 -15.02 8.08
CA ILE A 64 12.12 -15.51 8.41
C ILE A 64 12.13 -17.04 8.59
N SER A 65 11.14 -17.57 9.29
CA SER A 65 10.90 -19.00 9.36
C SER A 65 9.96 -19.48 8.26
N ARG A 66 9.92 -20.80 8.02
CA ARG A 66 9.08 -21.40 6.98
C ARG A 66 7.59 -21.15 7.18
N GLU A 67 7.16 -21.03 8.42
CA GLU A 67 5.76 -20.80 8.80
C GLU A 67 5.31 -19.35 8.60
N ASN A 68 6.24 -18.40 8.40
CA ASN A 68 5.90 -17.00 8.17
C ASN A 68 5.33 -16.74 6.77
N LEU A 69 5.56 -17.59 5.79
CA LEU A 69 4.91 -17.52 4.49
C LEU A 69 3.83 -18.61 4.38
N VAL A 70 2.57 -18.20 4.28
CA VAL A 70 1.45 -19.11 3.99
C VAL A 70 1.28 -19.29 2.48
N ALA A 71 1.21 -18.19 1.72
CA ALA A 71 1.06 -18.22 0.28
C ALA A 71 1.44 -16.91 -0.41
N VAL A 72 1.90 -17.03 -1.66
CA VAL A 72 1.88 -15.93 -2.64
C VAL A 72 0.92 -16.34 -3.76
N LEU A 73 -0.15 -15.57 -3.94
CA LEU A 73 -1.26 -15.92 -4.83
C LEU A 73 -1.45 -14.84 -5.89
N ARG A 74 -1.76 -15.25 -7.10
CA ARG A 74 -2.34 -14.38 -8.09
C ARG A 74 -3.86 -14.35 -7.88
N GLY A 75 -4.46 -13.15 -7.76
CA GLY A 75 -5.90 -13.03 -7.51
C GLY A 75 -6.43 -11.62 -7.65
N ASP A 76 -7.76 -11.53 -7.63
CA ASP A 76 -8.50 -10.27 -7.72
C ASP A 76 -9.04 -9.90 -6.34
N ALA A 77 -8.73 -8.67 -5.88
CA ALA A 77 -9.19 -8.16 -4.59
C ALA A 77 -10.72 -7.98 -4.52
N THR A 78 -11.42 -7.96 -5.66
CA THR A 78 -12.90 -7.92 -5.72
C THR A 78 -13.55 -9.28 -5.46
N ARG A 79 -12.75 -10.37 -5.41
CA ARG A 79 -13.21 -11.73 -5.15
C ARG A 79 -12.10 -12.54 -4.48
N LEU A 80 -11.93 -12.35 -3.20
CA LEU A 80 -10.86 -13.00 -2.43
C LEU A 80 -11.15 -14.50 -2.16
N PRO A 81 -10.21 -15.41 -2.45
CA PRO A 81 -10.40 -16.85 -2.28
C PRO A 81 -10.19 -17.32 -0.83
N PHE A 82 -10.69 -16.55 0.13
CA PHE A 82 -10.54 -16.84 1.56
C PHE A 82 -11.90 -16.90 2.25
N ALA A 83 -11.97 -17.68 3.33
CA ALA A 83 -13.14 -17.73 4.19
C ALA A 83 -13.33 -16.39 4.95
N ASP A 84 -14.55 -16.16 5.42
CA ASP A 84 -14.86 -15.04 6.29
C ASP A 84 -13.99 -15.06 7.54
N ASN A 85 -13.60 -13.87 8.02
CA ASN A 85 -12.89 -13.73 9.31
C ASN A 85 -11.59 -14.56 9.38
N THR A 86 -10.79 -14.52 8.33
CA THR A 86 -9.51 -15.27 8.24
C THR A 86 -8.33 -14.47 8.79
N PHE A 87 -8.26 -13.16 8.53
CA PHE A 87 -7.09 -12.35 8.78
C PHE A 87 -7.23 -11.46 10.01
N ASP A 88 -6.17 -11.38 10.81
CA ASP A 88 -6.07 -10.46 11.95
C ASP A 88 -5.75 -9.04 11.49
N CYS A 89 -4.96 -8.94 10.41
CA CYS A 89 -4.53 -7.68 9.83
C CYS A 89 -4.51 -7.76 8.30
N ILE A 90 -4.97 -6.70 7.65
CA ILE A 90 -4.91 -6.55 6.18
C ILE A 90 -4.26 -5.23 5.84
N VAL A 91 -3.36 -5.24 4.87
CA VAL A 91 -2.88 -4.04 4.18
C VAL A 91 -3.33 -4.10 2.73
N THR A 92 -3.85 -2.98 2.21
CA THR A 92 -4.05 -2.74 0.78
C THR A 92 -3.45 -1.39 0.44
N SER A 93 -2.34 -1.39 -0.31
CA SER A 93 -1.51 -0.20 -0.45
C SER A 93 -1.34 0.23 -1.90
N GLU A 94 -1.92 1.37 -2.27
CA GLU A 94 -1.93 1.92 -3.64
C GLU A 94 -2.56 0.93 -4.63
N VAL A 95 -3.79 0.47 -4.32
CA VAL A 95 -4.52 -0.55 -5.08
C VAL A 95 -5.92 -0.09 -5.46
N LEU A 96 -6.65 0.52 -4.53
CA LEU A 96 -8.07 0.85 -4.70
C LEU A 96 -8.31 1.85 -5.83
N GLU A 97 -7.36 2.72 -6.11
CA GLU A 97 -7.38 3.68 -7.22
C GLU A 97 -7.33 3.02 -8.60
N HIS A 98 -6.88 1.77 -8.69
CA HIS A 98 -6.81 0.99 -9.94
C HIS A 98 -8.08 0.14 -10.17
N ILE A 99 -8.86 -0.13 -9.12
CA ILE A 99 -10.00 -1.05 -9.18
C ILE A 99 -11.28 -0.30 -9.53
N GLN A 100 -11.93 -0.63 -10.66
CA GLN A 100 -13.20 0.00 -11.05
C GLN A 100 -14.30 -0.20 -10.00
N ASN A 101 -14.45 -1.43 -9.50
CA ASN A 101 -15.42 -1.77 -8.46
C ASN A 101 -14.75 -1.85 -7.08
N ASP A 102 -14.28 -0.71 -6.59
CA ASP A 102 -13.62 -0.61 -5.28
C ASP A 102 -14.56 -0.94 -4.09
N VAL A 103 -15.86 -0.77 -4.27
CA VAL A 103 -16.86 -1.15 -3.25
C VAL A 103 -16.85 -2.67 -3.06
N ALA A 104 -16.77 -3.46 -4.13
CA ALA A 104 -16.66 -4.91 -4.02
C ALA A 104 -15.34 -5.31 -3.34
N ALA A 105 -14.22 -4.67 -3.70
CA ALA A 105 -12.93 -4.94 -3.05
C ALA A 105 -12.97 -4.64 -1.55
N LEU A 106 -13.50 -3.50 -1.15
CA LEU A 106 -13.64 -3.14 0.28
C LEU A 106 -14.58 -4.08 1.03
N SER A 107 -15.67 -4.54 0.40
CA SER A 107 -16.57 -5.54 0.97
C SER A 107 -15.87 -6.88 1.21
N GLU A 108 -15.07 -7.35 0.24
CA GLU A 108 -14.30 -8.57 0.37
C GLU A 108 -13.19 -8.46 1.45
N LEU A 109 -12.45 -7.34 1.46
CA LEU A 109 -11.45 -7.07 2.50
C LEU A 109 -12.09 -7.07 3.90
N SER A 110 -13.26 -6.43 4.04
CA SER A 110 -14.02 -6.46 5.30
C SER A 110 -14.53 -7.86 5.64
N ARG A 111 -15.01 -8.63 4.64
CA ARG A 111 -15.51 -10.00 4.85
C ARG A 111 -14.43 -10.91 5.44
N VAL A 112 -13.23 -10.89 4.83
CA VAL A 112 -12.14 -11.78 5.23
C VAL A 112 -11.39 -11.30 6.48
N LEU A 113 -11.57 -10.06 6.91
CA LEU A 113 -11.01 -9.51 8.14
C LEU A 113 -11.78 -10.05 9.35
N LYS A 114 -11.08 -10.48 10.41
CA LYS A 114 -11.68 -10.92 11.67
C LYS A 114 -12.38 -9.77 12.40
N PRO A 115 -13.42 -10.03 13.19
CA PRO A 115 -13.90 -9.07 14.17
C PRO A 115 -12.76 -8.62 15.09
N GLY A 116 -12.61 -7.32 15.28
CA GLY A 116 -11.49 -6.71 16.02
C GLY A 116 -10.22 -6.55 15.19
N GLY A 117 -10.13 -7.15 14.00
CA GLY A 117 -8.98 -7.00 13.09
C GLY A 117 -8.86 -5.60 12.48
N VAL A 118 -7.70 -5.28 11.96
CA VAL A 118 -7.38 -3.95 11.41
C VAL A 118 -7.06 -4.04 9.93
N LEU A 119 -7.70 -3.17 9.15
CA LEU A 119 -7.38 -2.89 7.74
C LEU A 119 -6.65 -1.54 7.64
N ALA A 120 -5.45 -1.54 7.07
CA ALA A 120 -4.79 -0.32 6.59
C ALA A 120 -4.96 -0.19 5.08
N ALA A 121 -5.70 0.83 4.65
CA ALA A 121 -5.87 1.16 3.24
C ALA A 121 -5.06 2.41 2.89
N THR A 122 -4.26 2.35 1.82
CA THR A 122 -3.55 3.53 1.32
C THR A 122 -3.93 3.83 -0.12
N VAL A 123 -4.02 5.11 -0.43
CA VAL A 123 -4.29 5.63 -1.76
C VAL A 123 -3.43 6.87 -2.00
N PRO A 124 -3.19 7.28 -3.25
CA PRO A 124 -2.57 8.57 -3.53
C PRO A 124 -3.34 9.71 -2.86
N SER A 125 -2.60 10.64 -2.23
CA SER A 125 -3.20 11.81 -1.60
C SER A 125 -3.82 12.73 -2.66
N TRP A 126 -5.02 13.22 -2.39
CA TRP A 126 -5.83 14.00 -3.35
C TRP A 126 -5.08 15.16 -4.00
N PHE A 127 -4.38 15.99 -3.21
CA PHE A 127 -3.71 17.18 -3.73
C PHE A 127 -2.49 16.84 -4.60
N PRO A 128 -1.51 16.03 -4.17
CA PRO A 128 -0.40 15.61 -5.02
C PRO A 128 -0.85 14.88 -6.28
N GLU A 129 -1.85 14.01 -6.17
CA GLU A 129 -2.37 13.22 -7.27
C GLU A 129 -3.06 14.10 -8.33
N LYS A 130 -3.83 15.08 -7.89
CA LYS A 130 -4.47 16.02 -8.81
C LYS A 130 -3.44 16.81 -9.64
N ILE A 131 -2.29 17.16 -9.06
CA ILE A 131 -1.21 17.79 -9.79
C ILE A 131 -0.63 16.83 -10.84
N ASN A 132 -0.40 15.54 -10.50
CA ASN A 132 0.06 14.54 -11.45
C ASN A 132 -0.89 14.46 -12.67
N TRP A 133 -2.20 14.39 -12.44
CA TRP A 133 -3.21 14.33 -13.50
C TRP A 133 -3.24 15.59 -14.37
N MET A 134 -2.97 16.76 -13.78
CA MET A 134 -2.87 18.02 -14.54
C MET A 134 -1.60 18.11 -15.40
N LEU A 135 -0.53 17.43 -14.99
CA LEU A 135 0.77 17.48 -15.65
C LEU A 135 0.93 16.42 -16.75
N SER A 136 0.22 15.30 -16.70
CA SER A 136 0.40 14.22 -17.66
C SER A 136 -0.82 13.30 -17.76
N ASP A 137 -1.30 13.13 -19.00
CA ASP A 137 -2.32 12.14 -19.33
C ASP A 137 -1.77 10.70 -19.31
N GLU A 138 -0.45 10.54 -19.47
CA GLU A 138 0.23 9.23 -19.38
C GLU A 138 0.26 8.64 -17.97
N TYR A 139 -0.35 9.30 -17.00
CA TYR A 139 -0.31 8.88 -15.60
C TYR A 139 -1.61 8.23 -15.12
N HIS A 140 -2.72 8.37 -15.85
CA HIS A 140 -4.03 7.90 -15.42
C HIS A 140 -4.85 7.28 -16.56
N ALA A 141 -5.84 6.46 -16.19
CA ALA A 141 -6.81 5.91 -17.13
C ALA A 141 -7.74 7.03 -17.69
N PRO A 142 -8.25 6.90 -18.93
CA PRO A 142 -8.13 5.74 -19.80
C PRO A 142 -6.85 5.73 -20.67
N PHE A 143 -5.94 6.69 -20.51
CA PHE A 143 -4.79 6.90 -21.38
C PHE A 143 -3.71 5.83 -21.24
N VAL A 144 -3.62 5.21 -20.03
CA VAL A 144 -2.66 4.15 -19.73
C VAL A 144 -3.35 2.91 -19.17
N PRO A 145 -3.13 1.72 -19.72
CA PRO A 145 -3.59 0.48 -19.10
C PRO A 145 -3.03 0.32 -17.67
N GLY A 146 -3.91 0.03 -16.70
CA GLY A 146 -3.52 -0.06 -15.30
C GLY A 146 -3.30 1.28 -14.61
N GLY A 147 -3.58 2.42 -15.26
CA GLY A 147 -3.54 3.75 -14.66
C GLY A 147 -4.61 3.95 -13.59
N HIS A 148 -4.47 5.03 -12.83
CA HIS A 148 -5.44 5.37 -11.80
C HIS A 148 -6.78 5.73 -12.42
N VAL A 149 -7.86 5.08 -11.98
CA VAL A 149 -9.23 5.33 -12.48
C VAL A 149 -9.95 6.41 -11.68
N ARG A 150 -9.41 6.81 -10.52
CA ARG A 150 -9.96 7.85 -9.64
C ARG A 150 -8.93 8.48 -8.73
N ILE A 151 -9.27 9.68 -8.24
CA ILE A 151 -8.55 10.35 -7.15
C ILE A 151 -9.46 10.33 -5.92
N TYR A 152 -8.99 9.70 -4.85
CA TYR A 152 -9.73 9.70 -3.59
C TYR A 152 -9.58 11.00 -2.81
N SER A 153 -10.68 11.56 -2.35
CA SER A 153 -10.65 12.44 -1.20
C SER A 153 -10.60 11.63 0.10
N GLY A 154 -10.02 12.20 1.15
CA GLY A 154 -10.00 11.53 2.46
C GLY A 154 -11.41 11.26 3.00
N THR A 155 -12.37 12.14 2.73
CA THR A 155 -13.78 11.97 3.11
C THR A 155 -14.42 10.80 2.36
N GLU A 156 -14.16 10.67 1.06
CA GLU A 156 -14.70 9.59 0.23
C GLU A 156 -14.15 8.22 0.67
N LEU A 157 -12.84 8.08 0.84
CA LEU A 157 -12.24 6.82 1.28
C LEU A 157 -12.82 6.39 2.64
N LYS A 158 -12.88 7.32 3.60
CA LYS A 158 -13.47 7.04 4.92
C LYS A 158 -14.95 6.68 4.85
N ALA A 159 -15.71 7.29 3.97
CA ALA A 159 -17.14 6.95 3.76
C ALA A 159 -17.29 5.53 3.21
N LYS A 160 -16.47 5.14 2.23
CA LYS A 160 -16.49 3.79 1.64
C LYS A 160 -16.04 2.72 2.66
N LEU A 161 -15.01 2.99 3.46
CA LEU A 161 -14.59 2.09 4.55
C LEU A 161 -15.72 1.88 5.56
N ARG A 162 -16.42 2.95 5.97
CA ARG A 162 -17.59 2.85 6.87
C ARG A 162 -18.74 2.08 6.23
N ALA A 163 -19.01 2.30 4.94
CA ALA A 163 -20.03 1.57 4.20
C ALA A 163 -19.72 0.07 4.11
N ALA A 164 -18.44 -0.32 4.12
CA ALA A 164 -17.98 -1.71 4.23
C ALA A 164 -18.05 -2.27 5.67
N GLY A 165 -18.62 -1.53 6.63
CA GLY A 165 -18.79 -1.96 8.01
C GLY A 165 -17.56 -1.76 8.90
N LEU A 166 -16.61 -0.94 8.50
CA LEU A 166 -15.38 -0.68 9.24
C LEU A 166 -15.45 0.64 10.02
N ILE A 167 -14.82 0.68 11.18
CA ILE A 167 -14.70 1.88 12.03
C ILE A 167 -13.32 2.49 11.79
N VAL A 168 -13.28 3.71 11.25
CA VAL A 168 -12.02 4.44 11.06
C VAL A 168 -11.45 4.82 12.42
N GLN A 169 -10.20 4.44 12.66
CA GLN A 169 -9.49 4.64 13.93
C GLN A 169 -8.47 5.77 13.85
N ASP A 170 -7.72 5.83 12.73
CA ASP A 170 -6.63 6.79 12.58
C ASP A 170 -6.30 7.02 11.10
N GLU A 171 -5.60 8.11 10.83
CA GLU A 171 -5.15 8.46 9.49
C GLU A 171 -3.83 9.25 9.52
N HIS A 172 -3.05 9.15 8.46
CA HIS A 172 -1.90 10.02 8.26
C HIS A 172 -1.53 10.11 6.77
N ARG A 173 -0.56 10.98 6.45
CA ARG A 173 0.08 11.02 5.13
C ARG A 173 1.55 10.66 5.24
N ALA A 174 2.10 10.14 4.16
CA ALA A 174 3.49 9.71 4.08
C ALA A 174 4.11 10.09 2.74
N HIS A 175 5.43 10.09 2.69
CA HIS A 175 6.19 10.27 1.46
C HIS A 175 6.12 11.69 0.90
N GLY A 176 6.26 12.71 1.76
CA GLY A 176 6.22 14.13 1.38
C GLY A 176 7.31 14.53 0.39
N LEU A 177 8.50 13.95 0.50
CA LEU A 177 9.61 14.16 -0.43
C LEU A 177 9.39 13.48 -1.80
N HIS A 178 8.41 12.57 -1.92
CA HIS A 178 8.16 11.86 -3.18
C HIS A 178 7.22 12.63 -4.12
N SER A 179 6.34 13.49 -3.61
CA SER A 179 5.41 14.24 -4.45
C SER A 179 6.11 15.16 -5.46
N PRO A 180 7.13 15.96 -5.08
CA PRO A 180 7.87 16.77 -6.06
C PRO A 180 8.60 15.95 -7.13
N TYR A 181 9.06 14.74 -6.77
CA TYR A 181 9.65 13.82 -7.76
C TYR A 181 8.63 13.41 -8.81
N TRP A 182 7.41 13.02 -8.39
CA TRP A 182 6.38 12.61 -9.33
C TRP A 182 5.85 13.77 -10.16
N TRP A 183 5.75 14.98 -9.61
CA TRP A 183 5.41 16.18 -10.37
C TRP A 183 6.44 16.47 -11.45
N LEU A 184 7.73 16.42 -11.11
CA LEU A 184 8.82 16.58 -12.08
C LEU A 184 8.75 15.50 -13.17
N ARG A 185 8.52 14.24 -12.77
CA ARG A 185 8.42 13.13 -13.72
C ARG A 185 7.22 13.29 -14.66
N CYS A 186 6.06 13.66 -14.16
CA CYS A 186 4.87 13.95 -14.97
C CYS A 186 5.10 15.15 -15.90
N ALA A 187 5.72 16.23 -15.43
CA ALA A 187 5.99 17.41 -16.24
C ALA A 187 6.96 17.15 -17.40
N VAL A 188 7.91 16.23 -17.21
CA VAL A 188 8.89 15.85 -18.24
C VAL A 188 8.35 14.78 -19.20
N GLY A 189 7.38 13.99 -18.74
CA GLY A 189 6.84 12.79 -19.37
C GLY A 189 7.25 11.53 -18.60
N PRO A 190 6.27 10.75 -18.06
CA PRO A 190 6.54 9.59 -17.22
C PRO A 190 7.37 8.49 -17.90
N SER A 191 7.28 8.40 -19.23
CA SER A 191 8.01 7.44 -20.07
C SER A 191 9.47 7.85 -20.35
N ARG A 192 9.87 9.10 -20.05
CA ARG A 192 11.24 9.58 -20.29
C ARG A 192 12.19 9.19 -19.17
N GLU A 193 13.02 8.18 -19.42
CA GLU A 193 14.00 7.67 -18.45
C GLU A 193 15.35 8.41 -18.46
N ASP A 194 15.63 9.18 -19.51
CA ASP A 194 16.93 9.83 -19.75
C ASP A 194 17.06 11.23 -19.14
N ASN A 195 16.02 11.76 -18.50
CA ASN A 195 16.05 13.12 -17.96
C ASN A 195 16.96 13.23 -16.73
N LYS A 196 17.99 14.09 -16.85
CA LYS A 196 19.03 14.28 -15.83
C LYS A 196 18.49 14.76 -14.47
N PHE A 197 17.48 15.63 -14.47
CA PHE A 197 16.88 16.16 -13.23
C PHE A 197 16.04 15.11 -12.53
N VAL A 198 15.23 14.35 -13.26
CA VAL A 198 14.47 13.22 -12.74
C VAL A 198 15.41 12.18 -12.12
N ASN A 199 16.48 11.83 -12.84
CA ASN A 199 17.46 10.84 -12.39
C ASN A 199 18.26 11.33 -11.16
N ALA A 200 18.60 12.61 -11.10
CA ALA A 200 19.27 13.20 -9.93
C ALA A 200 18.34 13.15 -8.70
N TYR A 201 17.06 13.50 -8.88
CA TYR A 201 16.09 13.44 -7.79
C TYR A 201 15.82 11.98 -7.35
N LYS A 202 15.74 11.05 -8.29
CA LYS A 202 15.61 9.61 -7.99
C LYS A 202 16.76 9.12 -7.10
N LYS A 203 18.01 9.45 -7.47
CA LYS A 203 19.20 9.12 -6.68
C LYS A 203 19.17 9.75 -5.28
N PHE A 204 18.66 10.98 -5.16
CA PHE A 204 18.44 11.60 -3.85
C PHE A 204 17.45 10.81 -2.99
N LEU A 205 16.31 10.37 -3.55
CA LEU A 205 15.32 9.56 -2.83
C LEU A 205 15.88 8.16 -2.46
N GLU A 206 16.64 7.54 -3.37
CA GLU A 206 17.33 6.27 -3.09
C GLU A 206 18.31 6.41 -1.93
N TRP A 207 19.13 7.47 -1.95
CA TRP A 207 20.02 7.79 -0.84
C TRP A 207 19.25 8.07 0.46
N ASP A 208 18.17 8.83 0.41
CA ASP A 208 17.31 9.12 1.56
C ASP A 208 16.72 7.83 2.18
N ILE A 209 16.27 6.90 1.35
CA ILE A 209 15.71 5.62 1.81
C ILE A 209 16.76 4.78 2.53
N VAL A 210 17.98 4.71 1.96
CA VAL A 210 19.05 3.85 2.48
C VAL A 210 19.71 4.47 3.72
N SER A 211 20.02 5.76 3.66
CA SER A 211 20.81 6.45 4.70
C SER A 211 19.94 6.98 5.84
N ALA A 212 18.64 7.18 5.59
CA ALA A 212 17.65 7.71 6.54
C ALA A 212 18.15 8.90 7.39
N PRO A 213 18.75 9.96 6.79
CA PRO A 213 19.38 11.02 7.55
C PRO A 213 18.34 11.81 8.37
N ALA A 214 18.75 12.29 9.54
CA ALA A 214 17.84 12.99 10.48
C ALA A 214 17.18 14.24 9.85
N LEU A 215 17.90 14.94 8.96
CA LEU A 215 17.39 16.12 8.28
C LEU A 215 16.19 15.77 7.38
N THR A 216 16.34 14.76 6.51
CA THR A 216 15.25 14.36 5.60
C THR A 216 14.09 13.72 6.36
N ARG A 217 14.36 13.00 7.48
CA ARG A 217 13.29 12.49 8.37
C ARG A 217 12.50 13.62 9.01
N THR A 218 13.16 14.72 9.38
CA THR A 218 12.49 15.92 9.91
C THR A 218 11.68 16.63 8.82
N LEU A 219 12.28 16.83 7.65
CA LEU A 219 11.58 17.41 6.49
C LEU A 219 10.36 16.56 6.09
N GLU A 220 10.48 15.25 6.06
CA GLU A 220 9.38 14.33 5.80
C GLU A 220 8.22 14.54 6.77
N LYS A 221 8.50 14.61 8.09
CA LYS A 221 7.46 14.85 9.11
C LYS A 221 6.75 16.20 8.94
N VAL A 222 7.48 17.24 8.53
CA VAL A 222 6.92 18.58 8.32
C VAL A 222 6.13 18.68 7.02
N LEU A 223 6.61 18.04 5.96
CA LEU A 223 6.00 18.12 4.62
C LEU A 223 4.87 17.11 4.41
N ALA A 224 4.92 15.94 5.04
CA ALA A 224 3.93 14.88 4.83
C ALA A 224 2.47 15.31 5.07
N PRO A 225 2.12 16.15 6.05
CA PRO A 225 0.74 16.59 6.24
C PRO A 225 0.13 17.31 5.02
N VAL A 226 0.96 17.97 4.21
CA VAL A 226 0.53 18.72 3.02
C VAL A 226 0.92 18.03 1.73
N LEU A 227 2.18 17.61 1.63
CA LEU A 227 2.78 17.06 0.41
C LEU A 227 2.89 15.53 0.41
N GLY A 228 2.44 14.85 1.47
CA GLY A 228 2.51 13.39 1.52
C GLY A 228 1.86 12.76 0.29
N LYS A 229 2.65 11.96 -0.47
CA LYS A 229 2.18 11.30 -1.69
C LYS A 229 1.04 10.32 -1.40
N SER A 230 1.16 9.59 -0.30
CA SER A 230 0.20 8.57 0.11
C SER A 230 -0.64 9.03 1.29
N TYR A 231 -1.93 8.75 1.23
CA TYR A 231 -2.89 8.94 2.31
C TYR A 231 -3.28 7.57 2.86
N ILE A 232 -3.10 7.39 4.14
CA ILE A 232 -3.27 6.13 4.86
C ILE A 232 -4.43 6.25 5.85
N VAL A 233 -5.34 5.27 5.83
CA VAL A 233 -6.44 5.15 6.80
C VAL A 233 -6.37 3.78 7.45
N TYR A 234 -6.40 3.77 8.78
CA TYR A 234 -6.53 2.57 9.60
C TYR A 234 -7.97 2.41 10.05
N SER A 235 -8.53 1.24 9.81
CA SER A 235 -9.91 0.94 10.14
C SER A 235 -10.02 -0.41 10.82
N GLN A 236 -10.90 -0.53 11.80
CA GLN A 236 -11.12 -1.76 12.55
C GLN A 236 -12.50 -2.35 12.23
N LYS A 237 -12.57 -3.66 12.05
CA LYS A 237 -13.85 -4.37 12.01
C LYS A 237 -14.44 -4.45 13.41
N PRO A 238 -15.69 -4.06 13.63
CA PRO A 238 -16.32 -4.18 14.95
C PRO A 238 -16.15 -5.57 15.54
N GLY A 239 -15.87 -5.65 16.85
CA GLY A 239 -15.92 -6.91 17.60
C GLY A 239 -17.33 -7.51 17.56
N ARG A 240 -17.46 -8.81 17.75
CA ARG A 240 -18.78 -9.41 17.99
C ARG A 240 -19.33 -8.82 19.28
N THR A 241 -20.47 -8.13 19.22
CA THR A 241 -21.26 -7.89 20.43
C THR A 241 -21.73 -9.24 20.93
N SER A 242 -21.26 -9.60 22.12
CA SER A 242 -21.69 -10.79 22.85
C SER A 242 -23.16 -10.67 23.24
#